data_70ca22b669fc741cd68b5ad1f46997b0
#
_entry.id   70ca22b669fc741cd68b5ad1f46997b0
#
_cell.length_a   1.000
_cell.length_b   1.000
_cell.length_c   1.000
_cell.angle_alpha   90.00
_cell.angle_beta   90.00
_cell.angle_gamma   90.00
#
_symmetry.space_group_name_H-M   'P 1'
#
loop_
_entity.id
_entity.type
_entity.pdbx_description
1 polymer ?
#
loop_
_entity_poly.entity_id
_entity_poly.type
_entity_poly.pdbx_seq_one_letter_code
_entity_poly.pdbx_strand_id
1 'polypeptide(L)' 'MAYKAKRVGDGTYMYRGIKIQRYKNEGFLPGYKYVWEAVDENGCGFAHSGTLSLTKKLIDEELNL' A
#
# COMPACT_ATOMS: atom_id res chain seq x y z
N MET A 1 -15.37 -11.95 -2.74
CA MET A 1 -14.99 -11.93 -1.31
C MET A 1 -14.05 -10.78 -1.03
N ALA A 2 -14.31 -10.04 0.04
CA ALA A 2 -13.49 -8.89 0.39
C ALA A 2 -12.28 -9.33 1.24
N TYR A 3 -11.12 -8.84 0.89
CA TYR A 3 -9.90 -9.06 1.68
C TYR A 3 -9.71 -7.91 2.65
N LYS A 4 -9.06 -8.19 3.76
CA LYS A 4 -8.75 -7.18 4.77
C LYS A 4 -7.25 -7.00 4.90
N ALA A 5 -6.81 -5.75 5.03
CA ALA A 5 -5.43 -5.45 5.36
C ALA A 5 -5.24 -5.67 6.86
N LYS A 6 -4.15 -6.33 7.23
CA LYS A 6 -3.81 -6.58 8.62
C LYS A 6 -2.63 -5.73 9.03
N ARG A 7 -2.79 -4.95 10.10
CA ARG A 7 -1.69 -4.17 10.64
C ARG A 7 -0.70 -5.11 11.32
N VAL A 8 0.56 -5.08 10.88
CA VAL A 8 1.61 -5.94 11.43
C VAL A 8 2.70 -5.15 12.13
N GLY A 9 2.64 -3.83 12.06
CA GLY A 9 3.58 -2.96 12.74
C GLY A 9 3.11 -1.53 12.58
N ASP A 10 3.85 -0.59 13.18
CA ASP A 10 3.52 0.82 13.06
C ASP A 10 3.75 1.28 11.61
N GLY A 11 2.65 1.67 10.96
CA GLY A 11 2.71 2.08 9.56
C GLY A 11 2.95 0.95 8.57
N THR A 12 2.81 -0.30 8.99
CA THR A 12 3.04 -1.47 8.12
C THR A 12 1.83 -2.39 8.16
N TYR A 13 1.36 -2.77 6.97
CA TYR A 13 0.18 -3.61 6.80
C TYR A 13 0.51 -4.75 5.84
N MET A 14 -0.22 -5.87 5.98
CA MET A 14 -0.16 -6.97 5.02
C MET A 14 -1.53 -7.09 4.35
N TYR A 15 -1.52 -7.19 3.04
CA TYR A 15 -2.74 -7.34 2.26
C TYR A 15 -2.51 -8.36 1.15
N ARG A 16 -3.22 -9.49 1.22
CA ARG A 16 -3.08 -10.59 0.24
C ARG A 16 -1.62 -11.04 0.09
N GLY A 17 -0.87 -11.04 1.19
CA GLY A 17 0.53 -11.43 1.17
C GLY A 17 1.49 -10.33 0.72
N ILE A 18 0.97 -9.15 0.41
CA ILE A 18 1.77 -8.01 -0.05
C ILE A 18 1.95 -7.04 1.11
N LYS A 19 3.18 -6.59 1.32
CA LYS A 19 3.49 -5.63 2.37
C LYS A 19 3.16 -4.22 1.90
N ILE A 20 2.45 -3.47 2.74
CA ILE A 20 2.13 -2.07 2.48
C ILE A 20 2.80 -1.25 3.56
N GLN A 21 3.59 -0.26 3.16
CA GLN A 21 4.28 0.65 4.07
C GLN A 21 3.69 2.05 3.97
N ARG A 22 3.47 2.68 5.14
CA ARG A 22 3.04 4.06 5.20
C ARG A 22 4.24 4.92 5.59
N TYR A 23 4.46 6.01 4.89
CA TYR A 23 5.49 6.97 5.28
C TYR A 23 5.01 8.39 4.99
N LYS A 24 5.69 9.34 5.58
CA LYS A 24 5.33 10.75 5.46
C LYS A 24 5.45 11.22 4.01
N ASN A 25 4.41 11.90 3.54
CA ASN A 25 4.42 12.49 2.21
C ASN A 25 5.14 13.83 2.26
N GLU A 26 6.30 13.92 1.64
CA GLU A 26 7.10 15.15 1.59
C GLU A 26 6.99 15.82 0.22
N GLY A 27 5.74 16.04 -0.21
CA GLY A 27 5.49 16.69 -1.49
C GLY A 27 5.40 15.73 -2.67
N PHE A 28 5.44 14.42 -2.42
CA PHE A 28 5.37 13.41 -3.48
C PHE A 28 3.97 13.33 -4.10
N LEU A 29 2.94 13.36 -3.24
CA LEU A 29 1.54 13.30 -3.67
C LEU A 29 0.81 14.55 -3.16
N PRO A 30 0.41 15.49 -4.03
CA PRO A 30 -0.29 16.70 -3.58
C PRO A 30 -1.58 16.38 -2.84
N GLY A 31 -1.82 17.06 -1.72
CA GLY A 31 -3.06 16.95 -0.98
C GLY A 31 -3.15 15.79 0.01
N TYR A 32 -2.08 14.99 0.14
CA TYR A 32 -2.08 13.85 1.05
C TYR A 32 -1.01 14.01 2.13
N LYS A 33 -1.32 13.50 3.31
CA LYS A 33 -0.42 13.56 4.45
C LYS A 33 0.59 12.40 4.44
N TYR A 34 0.17 11.25 3.95
CA TYR A 34 0.99 10.04 3.91
C TYR A 34 1.00 9.43 2.52
N VAL A 35 2.05 8.65 2.24
CA VAL A 35 2.13 7.80 1.07
C VAL A 35 2.02 6.36 1.53
N TRP A 36 1.17 5.59 0.86
CA TRP A 36 1.00 4.16 1.12
C TRP A 36 1.57 3.42 -0.07
N GLU A 37 2.60 2.63 0.18
CA GLU A 37 3.34 1.94 -0.88
C GLU A 37 3.27 0.43 -0.69
N ALA A 38 2.88 -0.28 -1.75
CA ALA A 38 2.93 -1.74 -1.79
C ALA A 38 4.28 -2.17 -2.33
N VAL A 39 4.94 -3.08 -1.61
CA VAL A 39 6.25 -3.58 -2.01
C VAL A 39 6.18 -5.09 -2.20
N ASP A 40 6.96 -5.60 -3.16
CA ASP A 40 7.05 -7.03 -3.40
C ASP A 40 8.02 -7.69 -2.43
N GLU A 41 8.24 -8.99 -2.59
CA GLU A 41 9.13 -9.75 -1.72
C GLU A 41 10.60 -9.30 -1.82
N ASN A 42 10.95 -8.62 -2.89
CA ASN A 42 12.30 -8.08 -3.08
C ASN A 42 12.44 -6.65 -2.53
N GLY A 43 11.36 -6.11 -1.96
CA GLY A 43 11.36 -4.75 -1.44
C GLY A 43 11.14 -3.67 -2.49
N CYS A 44 10.77 -4.04 -3.71
CA CYS A 44 10.51 -3.09 -4.78
C CYS A 44 9.07 -2.58 -4.72
N GLY A 45 8.88 -1.26 -4.64
CA GLY A 45 7.55 -0.66 -4.65
C GLY A 45 6.93 -0.73 -6.04
N PHE A 46 5.68 -1.16 -6.11
CA PHE A 46 4.97 -1.27 -7.38
C PHE A 46 3.62 -0.55 -7.39
N ALA A 47 3.17 -0.06 -6.26
CA ALA A 47 1.92 0.69 -6.17
C ALA A 47 2.02 1.74 -5.08
N HIS A 48 1.60 2.95 -5.40
CA HIS A 48 1.66 4.09 -4.48
C HIS A 48 0.34 4.82 -4.50
N SER A 49 -0.12 5.28 -3.35
CA SER A 49 -1.27 6.17 -3.29
C SER A 49 -1.27 6.95 -1.98
N GLY A 50 -2.21 7.88 -1.86
CA GLY A 50 -2.37 8.67 -0.65
C GLY A 50 -3.25 8.02 0.41
N THR A 51 -3.86 6.88 0.11
CA THR A 51 -4.73 6.18 1.05
C THR A 51 -4.49 4.68 0.99
N LEU A 52 -4.74 4.01 2.11
CA LEU A 52 -4.65 2.55 2.17
C LEU A 52 -5.66 1.90 1.22
N SER A 53 -6.86 2.43 1.15
CA SER A 53 -7.92 1.92 0.27
C SER A 53 -7.49 1.87 -1.19
N LEU A 54 -6.90 2.95 -1.69
CA LEU A 54 -6.44 3.01 -3.07
C LEU A 54 -5.28 2.06 -3.33
N THR A 55 -4.36 1.94 -2.37
CA THR A 55 -3.24 1.00 -2.51
C THR A 55 -3.74 -0.44 -2.55
N LYS A 56 -4.74 -0.79 -1.72
CA LYS A 56 -5.38 -2.11 -1.76
C LYS A 56 -5.99 -2.37 -3.13
N LYS A 57 -6.67 -1.39 -3.70
CA LYS A 57 -7.29 -1.50 -5.02
C LYS A 57 -6.24 -1.74 -6.10
N LEU A 58 -5.12 -1.03 -6.04
CA LEU A 58 -4.02 -1.22 -6.98
C LEU A 58 -3.42 -2.61 -6.89
N ILE A 59 -3.29 -3.14 -5.67
CA ILE A 59 -2.83 -4.52 -5.46
C ILE A 59 -3.82 -5.50 -6.09
N ASP A 60 -5.12 -5.30 -5.88
CA ASP A 60 -6.14 -6.17 -6.43
C ASP A 60 -6.07 -6.20 -7.95
N GLU A 61 -5.89 -5.05 -8.59
CA GLU A 61 -5.77 -4.96 -10.03
C GLU A 61 -4.53 -5.71 -10.54
N GLU A 62 -3.42 -5.58 -9.83
CA GLU A 62 -2.18 -6.25 -10.20
C GLU A 62 -2.28 -7.76 -10.06
N LEU A 63 -2.92 -8.24 -9.00
CA LEU A 63 -3.06 -9.67 -8.75
C LEU A 63 -4.15 -10.34 -9.58
N ASN A 64 -5.07 -9.59 -10.13
CA ASN A 64 -6.18 -10.12 -10.92
C ASN A 64 -5.93 -10.07 -12.43
N LEU A 65 -4.70 -9.78 -12.82
CA LEU A 65 -4.33 -9.89 -14.22
C LEU A 65 -4.07 -11.36 -14.59
#